data_9e165ef6c5080695c9fe65c78a6209e1
#
_entry.id   9e165ef6c5080695c9fe65c78a6209e1
#
_cell.length_a   1.000
_cell.length_b   1.000
_cell.length_c   1.000
_cell.angle_alpha   90.00
_cell.angle_beta   90.00
_cell.angle_gamma   90.00
#
_symmetry.space_group_name_H-M   'P 1'
#
loop_
_entity.id
_entity.type
_entity.pdbx_description
1 polymer ?
#
loop_
_entity_poly.entity_id
_entity_poly.type
_entity_poly.pdbx_seq_one_letter_code
_entity_poly.pdbx_strand_id
1 'polypeptide(L)'
;LTTDETRVSYGIGRQLGDQLRDNPPPGVSLDAVIAGIRDAFAGAASQVSAEDLNASFAVIRERMQAEAQKKAEAAASEGKAFLAENAKREGVTTLASGLQYEVLAAGEGAKPGRDDQVRTHYHGTLIDGTVFDSSYQRGQPAEFPVGGVIAGWTEALQLMGVGSKWRLYVPSELAYGAQGVGSIPPHS
;
A
#
# COMPACT_ATOMS: atom_id res chain seq x y z
N LEU A 1 3.10 36.67 -13.79
CA LEU A 1 3.03 35.79 -14.96
C LEU A 1 1.97 36.34 -15.90
N THR A 2 2.38 37.24 -16.78
CA THR A 2 1.44 38.02 -17.59
C THR A 2 1.37 37.55 -19.04
N THR A 3 2.41 36.87 -19.55
CA THR A 3 2.42 36.36 -20.94
C THR A 3 2.22 34.82 -20.94
N ASP A 4 1.84 34.30 -22.10
CA ASP A 4 1.60 32.85 -22.25
C ASP A 4 2.91 32.06 -22.10
N GLU A 5 4.04 32.61 -22.57
CA GLU A 5 5.36 32.00 -22.42
C GLU A 5 5.77 31.86 -20.93
N THR A 6 5.50 32.89 -20.13
CA THR A 6 5.82 32.84 -18.69
C THR A 6 4.88 31.89 -17.92
N ARG A 7 3.63 31.77 -18.35
CA ARG A 7 2.67 30.80 -17.79
C ARG A 7 3.07 29.36 -18.11
N VAL A 8 3.44 29.08 -19.35
CA VAL A 8 3.93 27.77 -19.77
C VAL A 8 5.22 27.40 -19.01
N SER A 9 6.18 28.33 -18.93
CA SER A 9 7.43 28.12 -18.19
C SER A 9 7.19 27.80 -16.73
N TYR A 10 6.26 28.51 -16.08
CA TYR A 10 5.86 28.20 -14.70
C TYR A 10 5.18 26.83 -14.60
N GLY A 11 4.34 26.48 -15.57
CA GLY A 11 3.68 25.16 -15.61
C GLY A 11 4.68 24.01 -15.68
N ILE A 12 5.73 24.13 -16.48
CA ILE A 12 6.84 23.15 -16.53
C ILE A 12 7.53 23.03 -15.18
N GLY A 13 7.87 24.16 -14.55
CA GLY A 13 8.47 24.16 -13.23
C GLY A 13 7.58 23.53 -12.16
N ARG A 14 6.26 23.79 -12.22
CA ARG A 14 5.26 23.18 -11.33
C ARG A 14 5.24 21.66 -11.49
N GLN A 15 5.20 21.15 -12.71
CA GLN A 15 5.17 19.73 -12.99
C GLN A 15 6.40 19.00 -12.45
N LEU A 16 7.60 19.58 -12.65
CA LEU A 16 8.83 19.04 -12.04
C LEU A 16 8.79 19.07 -10.51
N GLY A 17 8.32 20.16 -9.93
CA GLY A 17 8.17 20.30 -8.47
C GLY A 17 7.17 19.30 -7.89
N ASP A 18 6.04 19.08 -8.54
CA ASP A 18 5.04 18.10 -8.10
C ASP A 18 5.59 16.66 -8.16
N GLN A 19 6.33 16.29 -9.22
CA GLN A 19 6.99 14.98 -9.30
C GLN A 19 8.01 14.75 -8.16
N LEU A 20 8.82 15.78 -7.84
CA LEU A 20 9.78 15.70 -6.73
C LEU A 20 9.09 15.65 -5.36
N ARG A 21 7.97 16.35 -5.18
CA ARG A 21 7.19 16.33 -3.94
C ARG A 21 6.53 14.97 -3.71
N ASP A 22 5.98 14.36 -4.75
CA ASP A 22 5.21 13.12 -4.65
C ASP A 22 6.10 11.90 -4.42
N ASN A 23 7.37 11.96 -4.85
CA ASN A 23 8.37 10.92 -4.61
C ASN A 23 9.77 11.53 -4.39
N PRO A 24 9.99 12.22 -3.26
CA PRO A 24 11.23 12.92 -3.01
C PRO A 24 12.38 11.94 -2.73
N PRO A 25 13.51 12.03 -3.44
CA PRO A 25 14.73 11.36 -2.99
C PRO A 25 15.13 11.86 -1.59
N PRO A 26 15.62 10.99 -0.69
CA PRO A 26 16.02 11.39 0.66
C PRO A 26 17.05 12.53 0.63
N GLY A 27 16.71 13.63 1.32
CA GLY A 27 17.62 14.78 1.44
C GLY A 27 17.75 15.63 0.17
N VAL A 28 16.81 15.51 -0.79
CA VAL A 28 16.84 16.38 -1.99
C VAL A 28 16.79 17.86 -1.61
N SER A 29 17.69 18.65 -2.19
CA SER A 29 17.72 20.10 -2.05
C SER A 29 17.05 20.75 -3.26
N LEU A 30 15.96 21.50 -3.03
CA LEU A 30 15.30 22.24 -4.09
C LEU A 30 16.23 23.26 -4.75
N ASP A 31 17.09 23.92 -3.95
CA ASP A 31 18.04 24.91 -4.48
C ASP A 31 19.08 24.27 -5.41
N ALA A 32 19.56 23.07 -5.06
CA ALA A 32 20.48 22.32 -5.91
C ALA A 32 19.81 21.87 -7.21
N VAL A 33 18.53 21.44 -7.15
CA VAL A 33 17.75 21.09 -8.36
C VAL A 33 17.60 22.32 -9.27
N ILE A 34 17.23 23.48 -8.71
CA ILE A 34 17.07 24.73 -9.46
C ILE A 34 18.41 25.15 -10.09
N ALA A 35 19.54 25.02 -9.34
CA ALA A 35 20.87 25.32 -9.86
C ALA A 35 21.21 24.43 -11.06
N GLY A 36 20.99 23.12 -10.96
CA GLY A 36 21.23 22.17 -12.04
C GLY A 36 20.40 22.47 -13.29
N ILE A 37 19.12 22.83 -13.11
CA ILE A 37 18.23 23.23 -14.22
C ILE A 37 18.77 24.50 -14.88
N ARG A 38 19.20 25.48 -14.09
CA ARG A 38 19.74 26.75 -14.61
C ARG A 38 21.05 26.54 -15.39
N ASP A 39 21.98 25.74 -14.87
CA ASP A 39 23.24 25.42 -15.52
C ASP A 39 22.99 24.68 -16.84
N ALA A 40 22.14 23.66 -16.84
CA ALA A 40 21.78 22.92 -18.04
C ALA A 40 21.12 23.82 -19.09
N PHE A 41 20.18 24.69 -18.70
CA PHE A 41 19.51 25.62 -19.61
C PHE A 41 20.46 26.66 -20.21
N ALA A 42 21.49 27.07 -19.43
CA ALA A 42 22.53 27.98 -19.90
C ALA A 42 23.63 27.29 -20.74
N GLY A 43 23.61 25.97 -20.89
CA GLY A 43 24.68 25.21 -21.55
C GLY A 43 26.00 25.19 -20.78
N ALA A 44 25.98 25.49 -19.46
CA ALA A 44 27.14 25.45 -18.60
C ALA A 44 27.57 23.99 -18.32
N ALA A 45 28.88 23.81 -18.03
CA ALA A 45 29.36 22.50 -17.61
C ALA A 45 28.77 22.10 -16.27
N SER A 46 28.53 20.80 -16.10
CA SER A 46 28.01 20.26 -14.81
C SER A 46 29.03 20.55 -13.70
N GLN A 47 28.54 20.99 -12.52
CA GLN A 47 29.33 21.17 -11.31
C GLN A 47 29.69 19.85 -10.63
N VAL A 48 29.02 18.75 -11.03
CA VAL A 48 29.22 17.40 -10.50
C VAL A 48 29.68 16.48 -11.62
N SER A 49 30.74 15.72 -11.41
CA SER A 49 31.21 14.73 -12.38
C SER A 49 30.20 13.59 -12.52
N ALA A 50 30.19 12.90 -13.68
CA ALA A 50 29.35 11.74 -13.89
C ALA A 50 29.68 10.60 -12.89
N GLU A 51 30.93 10.46 -12.50
CA GLU A 51 31.41 9.49 -11.50
C GLU A 51 30.83 9.79 -10.12
N ASP A 52 30.96 11.01 -9.64
CA ASP A 52 30.44 11.45 -8.34
C ASP A 52 28.90 11.37 -8.30
N LEU A 53 28.23 11.71 -9.41
CA LEU A 53 26.79 11.60 -9.52
C LEU A 53 26.31 10.15 -9.40
N ASN A 54 26.98 9.22 -10.10
CA ASN A 54 26.66 7.79 -10.02
C ASN A 54 26.94 7.23 -8.62
N ALA A 55 28.05 7.62 -7.99
CA ALA A 55 28.35 7.23 -6.61
C ALA A 55 27.29 7.74 -5.64
N SER A 56 26.87 9.00 -5.79
CA SER A 56 25.82 9.61 -4.97
C SER A 56 24.46 8.91 -5.15
N PHE A 57 24.08 8.58 -6.38
CA PHE A 57 22.87 7.79 -6.63
C PHE A 57 22.91 6.40 -5.98
N ALA A 58 24.07 5.73 -5.97
CA ALA A 58 24.23 4.45 -5.29
C ALA A 58 24.01 4.58 -3.78
N VAL A 59 24.62 5.58 -3.14
CA VAL A 59 24.45 5.87 -1.71
C VAL A 59 22.98 6.19 -1.36
N ILE A 60 22.33 7.04 -2.15
CA ILE A 60 20.91 7.38 -1.91
C ILE A 60 20.02 6.15 -2.06
N ARG A 61 20.26 5.31 -3.09
CA ARG A 61 19.52 4.06 -3.29
C ARG A 61 19.68 3.12 -2.11
N GLU A 62 20.89 2.94 -1.61
CA GLU A 62 21.16 2.10 -0.44
C GLU A 62 20.40 2.61 0.81
N ARG A 63 20.41 3.92 1.05
CA ARG A 63 19.66 4.54 2.15
C ARG A 63 18.16 4.30 2.00
N MET A 64 17.61 4.49 0.80
CA MET A 64 16.20 4.24 0.53
C MET A 64 15.83 2.76 0.79
N GLN A 65 16.67 1.83 0.36
CA GLN A 65 16.46 0.40 0.60
C GLN A 65 16.51 0.08 2.09
N ALA A 66 17.48 0.62 2.82
CA ALA A 66 17.60 0.42 4.27
C ALA A 66 16.39 0.99 5.04
N GLU A 67 15.90 2.18 4.65
CA GLU A 67 14.70 2.76 5.26
C GLU A 67 13.44 1.95 4.94
N ALA A 68 13.29 1.49 3.69
CA ALA A 68 12.16 0.65 3.29
C ALA A 68 12.18 -0.69 4.05
N GLN A 69 13.34 -1.31 4.17
CA GLN A 69 13.51 -2.55 4.95
C GLN A 69 13.15 -2.35 6.42
N LYS A 70 13.64 -1.28 7.05
CA LYS A 70 13.32 -0.96 8.43
C LYS A 70 11.82 -0.74 8.66
N LYS A 71 11.15 -0.04 7.72
CA LYS A 71 9.69 0.14 7.78
C LYS A 71 8.95 -1.17 7.63
N ALA A 72 9.39 -2.04 6.70
CA ALA A 72 8.79 -3.35 6.49
C ALA A 72 8.93 -4.26 7.73
N GLU A 73 10.11 -4.28 8.36
CA GLU A 73 10.35 -5.04 9.60
C GLU A 73 9.49 -4.51 10.77
N ALA A 74 9.36 -3.20 10.90
CA ALA A 74 8.51 -2.58 11.90
C ALA A 74 7.04 -2.98 11.68
N ALA A 75 6.53 -2.90 10.44
CA ALA A 75 5.17 -3.30 10.10
C ALA A 75 4.92 -4.79 10.38
N ALA A 76 5.87 -5.67 10.02
CA ALA A 76 5.78 -7.10 10.32
C ALA A 76 5.71 -7.38 11.83
N SER A 77 6.50 -6.66 12.63
CA SER A 77 6.49 -6.78 14.10
C SER A 77 5.17 -6.29 14.69
N GLU A 78 4.68 -5.14 14.23
CA GLU A 78 3.41 -4.54 14.66
C GLU A 78 2.23 -5.45 14.31
N GLY A 79 2.19 -5.99 13.09
CA GLY A 79 1.16 -6.93 12.64
C GLY A 79 1.10 -8.18 13.51
N LYS A 80 2.26 -8.78 13.81
CA LYS A 80 2.34 -9.94 14.72
C LYS A 80 1.86 -9.61 16.13
N ALA A 81 2.27 -8.49 16.68
CA ALA A 81 1.84 -8.05 18.01
C ALA A 81 0.33 -7.81 18.05
N PHE A 82 -0.22 -7.14 17.02
CA PHE A 82 -1.65 -6.91 16.88
C PHE A 82 -2.43 -8.24 16.86
N LEU A 83 -2.05 -9.20 16.03
CA LEU A 83 -2.72 -10.50 15.95
C LEU A 83 -2.62 -11.29 17.26
N ALA A 84 -1.48 -11.24 17.95
CA ALA A 84 -1.30 -11.89 19.24
C ALA A 84 -2.23 -11.32 20.33
N GLU A 85 -2.44 -10.02 20.37
CA GLU A 85 -3.39 -9.39 21.28
C GLU A 85 -4.84 -9.62 20.83
N ASN A 86 -5.11 -9.53 19.53
CA ASN A 86 -6.45 -9.73 18.99
C ASN A 86 -6.98 -11.16 19.24
N ALA A 87 -6.11 -12.17 19.20
CA ALA A 87 -6.46 -13.56 19.51
C ALA A 87 -7.01 -13.77 20.94
N LYS A 88 -6.72 -12.86 21.86
CA LYS A 88 -7.20 -12.92 23.26
C LYS A 88 -8.59 -12.31 23.43
N ARG A 89 -9.10 -11.63 22.41
CA ARG A 89 -10.41 -10.96 22.50
C ARG A 89 -11.54 -11.99 22.43
N GLU A 90 -12.55 -11.78 23.26
CA GLU A 90 -13.79 -12.56 23.19
C GLU A 90 -14.45 -12.40 21.81
N GLY A 91 -14.94 -13.50 21.26
CA GLY A 91 -15.58 -13.54 19.93
C GLY A 91 -14.61 -13.67 18.76
N VAL A 92 -13.30 -13.58 18.98
CA VAL A 92 -12.30 -13.79 17.92
C VAL A 92 -11.89 -15.27 17.86
N THR A 93 -11.97 -15.83 16.67
CA THR A 93 -11.51 -17.19 16.36
C THR A 93 -10.24 -17.12 15.52
N THR A 94 -9.21 -17.90 15.88
CA THR A 94 -7.97 -18.05 15.13
C THR A 94 -7.92 -19.40 14.45
N LEU A 95 -7.71 -19.42 13.14
CA LEU A 95 -7.54 -20.64 12.34
C LEU A 95 -6.08 -21.12 12.35
N ALA A 96 -5.86 -22.37 11.93
CA ALA A 96 -4.51 -22.96 11.83
C ALA A 96 -3.58 -22.21 10.87
N SER A 97 -4.12 -21.53 9.89
CA SER A 97 -3.40 -20.65 8.95
C SER A 97 -2.89 -19.34 9.59
N GLY A 98 -3.39 -19.01 10.77
CA GLY A 98 -3.18 -17.72 11.43
C GLY A 98 -4.24 -16.67 11.09
N LEU A 99 -5.14 -16.94 10.15
CA LEU A 99 -6.29 -16.07 9.90
C LEU A 99 -7.14 -15.96 11.15
N GLN A 100 -7.53 -14.73 11.51
CA GLN A 100 -8.47 -14.50 12.61
C GLN A 100 -9.75 -13.87 12.09
N TYR A 101 -10.86 -14.21 12.71
CA TYR A 101 -12.16 -13.65 12.35
C TYR A 101 -13.09 -13.48 13.54
N GLU A 102 -14.02 -12.57 13.40
CA GLU A 102 -15.12 -12.30 14.33
C GLU A 102 -16.44 -12.34 13.53
N VAL A 103 -17.40 -13.12 13.99
CA VAL A 103 -18.71 -13.22 13.37
C VAL A 103 -19.58 -12.07 13.85
N LEU A 104 -19.86 -11.10 12.97
CA LEU A 104 -20.72 -9.95 13.29
C LEU A 104 -22.20 -10.26 13.04
N ALA A 105 -22.48 -11.11 12.04
CA ALA A 105 -23.79 -11.69 11.78
C ALA A 105 -23.61 -13.04 11.11
N ALA A 106 -24.31 -14.06 11.59
CA ALA A 106 -24.34 -15.38 10.99
C ALA A 106 -25.34 -15.39 9.83
N GLY A 107 -24.94 -15.95 8.69
CA GLY A 107 -25.83 -16.25 7.55
C GLY A 107 -26.18 -17.72 7.55
N GLU A 108 -27.39 -18.03 7.15
CA GLU A 108 -27.92 -19.41 7.08
C GLU A 108 -27.85 -20.01 5.65
N GLY A 109 -27.39 -19.24 4.67
CA GLY A 109 -27.26 -19.69 3.29
C GLY A 109 -26.10 -20.67 3.08
N ALA A 110 -26.03 -21.25 1.88
CA ALA A 110 -24.96 -22.17 1.52
C ALA A 110 -23.58 -21.52 1.64
N LYS A 111 -22.57 -22.33 1.99
CA LYS A 111 -21.16 -21.91 1.96
C LYS A 111 -20.63 -22.10 0.55
N PRO A 112 -19.95 -21.10 -0.03
CA PRO A 112 -19.39 -21.23 -1.36
C PRO A 112 -18.17 -22.17 -1.37
N GLY A 113 -18.00 -22.89 -2.45
CA GLY A 113 -16.78 -23.61 -2.75
C GLY A 113 -15.72 -22.70 -3.40
N ARG A 114 -14.51 -23.24 -3.58
CA ARG A 114 -13.37 -22.51 -4.16
C ARG A 114 -13.63 -21.98 -5.58
N ASP A 115 -14.40 -22.74 -6.37
CA ASP A 115 -14.68 -22.44 -7.78
C ASP A 115 -15.94 -21.59 -7.98
N ASP A 116 -16.65 -21.28 -6.89
CA ASP A 116 -17.85 -20.46 -6.93
C ASP A 116 -17.52 -18.98 -7.07
N GLN A 117 -18.48 -18.22 -7.56
CA GLN A 117 -18.46 -16.75 -7.53
C GLN A 117 -19.28 -16.23 -6.35
N VAL A 118 -18.77 -15.19 -5.72
CA VAL A 118 -19.44 -14.48 -4.63
C VAL A 118 -19.63 -13.01 -4.97
N ARG A 119 -20.76 -12.47 -4.49
CA ARG A 119 -21.03 -11.03 -4.51
C ARG A 119 -21.07 -10.54 -3.08
N THR A 120 -20.21 -9.59 -2.73
CA THR A 120 -20.08 -9.11 -1.36
C THR A 120 -19.74 -7.62 -1.28
N HIS A 121 -20.16 -7.02 -0.19
CA HIS A 121 -19.62 -5.75 0.25
C HIS A 121 -18.42 -5.99 1.17
N TYR A 122 -17.43 -5.12 1.08
CA TYR A 122 -16.29 -5.14 1.96
C TYR A 122 -15.73 -3.75 2.25
N HIS A 123 -14.99 -3.66 3.33
CA HIS A 123 -14.29 -2.46 3.74
C HIS A 123 -12.93 -2.89 4.31
N GLY A 124 -11.87 -2.59 3.58
CA GLY A 124 -10.50 -2.96 3.95
C GLY A 124 -9.75 -1.79 4.56
N THR A 125 -9.18 -2.03 5.73
CA THR A 125 -8.33 -1.06 6.44
C THR A 125 -7.00 -1.68 6.83
N LEU A 126 -5.98 -0.85 6.94
CA LEU A 126 -4.74 -1.18 7.63
C LEU A 126 -4.96 -1.13 9.15
N ILE A 127 -3.96 -1.56 9.93
CA ILE A 127 -4.01 -1.55 11.42
C ILE A 127 -4.21 -0.14 11.96
N ASP A 128 -3.64 0.88 11.31
CA ASP A 128 -3.78 2.30 11.66
C ASP A 128 -5.14 2.91 11.31
N GLY A 129 -6.03 2.12 10.70
CA GLY A 129 -7.36 2.55 10.26
C GLY A 129 -7.39 3.16 8.86
N THR A 130 -6.27 3.27 8.17
CA THR A 130 -6.22 3.76 6.79
C THR A 130 -7.00 2.84 5.88
N VAL A 131 -8.01 3.38 5.20
CA VAL A 131 -8.83 2.64 4.24
C VAL A 131 -8.07 2.49 2.93
N PHE A 132 -7.79 1.26 2.52
CA PHE A 132 -7.12 1.00 1.25
C PHE A 132 -8.10 0.61 0.12
N ASP A 133 -9.24 0.02 0.47
CA ASP A 133 -10.30 -0.28 -0.51
C ASP A 133 -11.66 -0.48 0.19
N SER A 134 -12.75 -0.07 -0.49
CA SER A 134 -14.11 -0.19 0.04
C SER A 134 -15.15 -0.25 -1.07
N SER A 135 -15.90 -1.34 -1.14
CA SER A 135 -17.04 -1.45 -2.03
C SER A 135 -18.20 -0.54 -1.62
N TYR A 136 -18.28 -0.18 -0.35
CA TYR A 136 -19.27 0.79 0.14
C TYR A 136 -19.00 2.19 -0.41
N GLN A 137 -17.74 2.60 -0.50
CA GLN A 137 -17.37 3.89 -1.10
C GLN A 137 -17.66 3.94 -2.60
N ARG A 138 -17.60 2.79 -3.28
CA ARG A 138 -18.00 2.66 -4.69
C ARG A 138 -19.52 2.56 -4.90
N GLY A 139 -20.30 2.40 -3.84
CA GLY A 139 -21.75 2.33 -3.89
C GLY A 139 -22.32 1.02 -4.45
N GLN A 140 -21.50 0.01 -4.70
CA GLN A 140 -21.91 -1.26 -5.27
C GLN A 140 -21.07 -2.43 -4.74
N PRO A 141 -21.66 -3.63 -4.58
CA PRO A 141 -20.92 -4.83 -4.19
C PRO A 141 -19.90 -5.21 -5.28
N ALA A 142 -18.87 -5.92 -4.87
CA ALA A 142 -17.91 -6.51 -5.77
C ALA A 142 -18.21 -7.99 -6.00
N GLU A 143 -17.87 -8.49 -7.18
CA GLU A 143 -18.02 -9.89 -7.58
C GLU A 143 -16.66 -10.46 -7.93
N PHE A 144 -16.34 -11.62 -7.38
CA PHE A 144 -15.10 -12.34 -7.69
C PHE A 144 -15.23 -13.84 -7.44
N PRO A 145 -14.42 -14.66 -8.14
CA PRO A 145 -14.29 -16.07 -7.82
C PRO A 145 -13.62 -16.23 -6.45
N VAL A 146 -14.11 -17.17 -5.63
CA VAL A 146 -13.58 -17.44 -4.28
C VAL A 146 -12.10 -17.78 -4.31
N GLY A 147 -11.63 -18.52 -5.31
CA GLY A 147 -10.22 -18.85 -5.50
C GLY A 147 -9.36 -17.77 -6.15
N GLY A 148 -9.95 -16.64 -6.54
CA GLY A 148 -9.26 -15.54 -7.24
C GLY A 148 -8.88 -14.35 -6.37
N VAL A 149 -9.05 -14.45 -5.06
CA VAL A 149 -8.73 -13.41 -4.08
C VAL A 149 -7.54 -13.82 -3.20
N ILE A 150 -7.13 -12.97 -2.28
CA ILE A 150 -6.06 -13.30 -1.33
C ILE A 150 -6.38 -14.56 -0.52
N ALA A 151 -5.34 -15.30 -0.10
CA ALA A 151 -5.50 -16.59 0.55
C ALA A 151 -6.41 -16.53 1.80
N GLY A 152 -6.27 -15.49 2.62
CA GLY A 152 -7.11 -15.30 3.80
C GLY A 152 -8.60 -15.15 3.46
N TRP A 153 -8.92 -14.49 2.34
CA TRP A 153 -10.31 -14.39 1.88
C TRP A 153 -10.82 -15.70 1.30
N THR A 154 -10.01 -16.38 0.51
CA THR A 154 -10.36 -17.72 -0.02
C THR A 154 -10.70 -18.68 1.12
N GLU A 155 -9.94 -18.64 2.23
CA GLU A 155 -10.21 -19.47 3.40
C GLU A 155 -11.50 -19.03 4.12
N ALA A 156 -11.64 -17.74 4.42
CA ALA A 156 -12.80 -17.22 5.15
C ALA A 156 -14.10 -17.44 4.40
N LEU A 157 -14.16 -17.13 3.09
CA LEU A 157 -15.37 -17.21 2.29
C LEU A 157 -15.96 -18.63 2.27
N GLN A 158 -15.12 -19.66 2.24
CA GLN A 158 -15.56 -21.07 2.29
C GLN A 158 -16.14 -21.46 3.66
N LEU A 159 -15.89 -20.69 4.69
CA LEU A 159 -16.46 -20.89 6.03
C LEU A 159 -17.74 -20.08 6.25
N MET A 160 -17.94 -19.02 5.47
CA MET A 160 -19.07 -18.09 5.59
C MET A 160 -20.30 -18.63 4.86
N GLY A 161 -21.44 -18.75 5.55
CA GLY A 161 -22.73 -18.93 4.88
C GLY A 161 -23.19 -17.65 4.20
N VAL A 162 -23.91 -17.75 3.09
CA VAL A 162 -24.53 -16.58 2.43
C VAL A 162 -25.41 -15.82 3.41
N GLY A 163 -25.29 -14.50 3.42
CA GLY A 163 -25.93 -13.61 4.40
C GLY A 163 -25.06 -13.30 5.62
N SER A 164 -23.90 -13.93 5.77
CA SER A 164 -22.97 -13.63 6.86
C SER A 164 -22.30 -12.26 6.70
N LYS A 165 -21.95 -11.68 7.86
CA LYS A 165 -21.04 -10.54 7.94
C LYS A 165 -19.95 -10.86 8.96
N TRP A 166 -18.71 -10.89 8.50
CA TRP A 166 -17.55 -11.16 9.34
C TRP A 166 -16.57 -9.99 9.31
N ARG A 167 -15.78 -9.88 10.37
CA ARG A 167 -14.57 -9.08 10.38
C ARG A 167 -13.39 -10.03 10.32
N LEU A 168 -12.53 -9.85 9.33
CA LEU A 168 -11.33 -10.65 9.15
C LEU A 168 -10.11 -9.85 9.59
N TYR A 169 -9.17 -10.52 10.23
CA TYR A 169 -7.84 -10.01 10.57
C TYR A 169 -6.84 -10.92 9.87
N VAL A 170 -6.30 -10.41 8.78
CA VAL A 170 -5.56 -11.22 7.82
C VAL A 170 -4.07 -11.01 8.01
N PRO A 171 -3.29 -12.05 8.40
CA PRO A 171 -1.84 -11.98 8.40
C PRO A 171 -1.32 -11.61 7.01
N SER A 172 -0.23 -10.85 6.95
CA SER A 172 0.34 -10.41 5.67
C SER A 172 0.65 -11.55 4.71
N GLU A 173 1.05 -12.71 5.23
CA GLU A 173 1.35 -13.92 4.46
C GLU A 173 0.11 -14.49 3.73
N LEU A 174 -1.07 -14.22 4.26
CA LEU A 174 -2.36 -14.59 3.65
C LEU A 174 -2.98 -13.47 2.83
N ALA A 175 -2.29 -12.33 2.69
CA ALA A 175 -2.68 -11.15 1.94
C ALA A 175 -1.65 -10.81 0.84
N TYR A 176 -0.90 -9.74 1.00
CA TYR A 176 0.02 -9.22 -0.02
C TYR A 176 1.50 -9.41 0.34
N GLY A 177 1.79 -10.01 1.49
CA GLY A 177 3.13 -10.43 1.91
C GLY A 177 4.15 -9.30 2.02
N ALA A 178 5.41 -9.67 1.77
CA ALA A 178 6.56 -8.76 1.88
C ALA A 178 6.62 -7.70 0.77
N GLN A 179 5.82 -7.81 -0.28
CA GLN A 179 5.85 -6.86 -1.40
C GLN A 179 4.84 -5.72 -1.23
N GLY A 180 3.73 -5.97 -0.52
CA GLY A 180 2.60 -5.07 -0.55
C GLY A 180 1.98 -4.94 -1.95
N VAL A 181 0.97 -4.10 -2.13
CA VAL A 181 0.38 -3.78 -3.45
C VAL A 181 -0.26 -2.40 -3.40
N GLY A 182 0.08 -1.55 -4.35
CA GLY A 182 -0.51 -0.21 -4.47
C GLY A 182 -0.32 0.62 -3.21
N SER A 183 -1.42 0.97 -2.54
CA SER A 183 -1.41 1.71 -1.27
C SER A 183 -1.22 0.83 -0.03
N ILE A 184 -1.13 -0.49 -0.18
CA ILE A 184 -0.92 -1.43 0.92
C ILE A 184 0.59 -1.65 1.10
N PRO A 185 1.17 -1.21 2.22
CA PRO A 185 2.61 -1.36 2.47
C PRO A 185 3.04 -2.84 2.60
N PRO A 186 4.34 -3.13 2.46
CA PRO A 186 4.89 -4.44 2.79
C PRO A 186 4.53 -4.89 4.20
N HIS A 187 4.21 -6.19 4.34
CA HIS A 187 3.87 -6.83 5.61
C HIS A 187 2.66 -6.25 6.36
N SER A 188 1.75 -5.57 5.64
CA SER A 188 0.49 -5.09 6.22
C SER A 188 -0.55 -6.17 6.33
#